data_8b83ef8999a85b2f9c79671b301bd062
#
_entry.id   8b83ef8999a85b2f9c79671b301bd062
#
_cell.length_a   1.000
_cell.length_b   1.000
_cell.length_c   1.000
_cell.angle_alpha   90.00
_cell.angle_beta   90.00
_cell.angle_gamma   90.00
#
_symmetry.space_group_name_H-M   'P 1'
#
loop_
_entity.id
_entity.type
_entity.pdbx_description
1 polymer ?
#
loop_
_entity_poly.entity_id
_entity_poly.type
_entity_poly.pdbx_seq_one_letter_code
_entity_poly.pdbx_strand_id
1 'polypeptide(L)'
;MAETRDQGPKPFVVDIEKATLDNETFRTAIWTGEQFQVTVMNIPVGGDVGLEVHTKEDQFLRLESGRARVEMGPSEDEVTFTEEVSADWAVIVPKGTWHNIINIGDEPMKLYSIYAPPHHAHGTVHQTQADDVD
;
A
#
# COMPACT_ATOMS: atom_id res chain seq x y z
N MET A 1 11.06 0.94 23.66
CA MET A 1 11.70 1.69 22.58
C MET A 1 11.17 1.23 21.23
N ALA A 2 10.76 2.15 20.45
CA ALA A 2 10.33 1.83 19.10
C ALA A 2 11.55 1.59 18.21
N GLU A 3 11.64 0.41 17.68
CA GLU A 3 12.68 0.05 16.74
C GLU A 3 12.17 0.34 15.33
N THR A 4 12.94 1.05 14.54
CA THR A 4 12.55 1.29 13.16
C THR A 4 12.61 -0.02 12.39
N ARG A 5 11.58 -0.28 11.60
CA ARG A 5 11.52 -1.46 10.73
C ARG A 5 12.00 -1.13 9.33
N ASP A 6 12.25 0.13 9.04
CA ASP A 6 12.70 0.57 7.73
C ASP A 6 14.20 0.32 7.63
N GLN A 7 14.59 -0.66 6.83
CA GLN A 7 15.99 -1.07 6.67
C GLN A 7 16.71 -0.30 5.57
N GLY A 8 16.00 0.57 4.87
CA GLY A 8 16.63 1.35 3.81
C GLY A 8 17.56 2.42 4.34
N PRO A 9 18.54 2.86 3.57
CA PRO A 9 18.83 2.40 2.21
C PRO A 9 19.83 1.23 2.13
N LYS A 10 20.02 0.49 3.21
CA LYS A 10 20.99 -0.62 3.28
C LYS A 10 20.51 -1.80 2.42
N PRO A 11 21.44 -2.64 1.96
CA PRO A 11 21.03 -3.90 1.32
C PRO A 11 20.14 -4.70 2.27
N PHE A 12 19.09 -5.33 1.73
CA PHE A 12 18.08 -5.98 2.56
C PHE A 12 17.47 -7.12 1.78
N VAL A 13 17.28 -8.26 2.43
CA VAL A 13 16.52 -9.38 1.90
C VAL A 13 15.44 -9.73 2.91
N VAL A 14 14.26 -10.10 2.42
CA VAL A 14 13.11 -10.32 3.28
C VAL A 14 12.18 -11.33 2.64
N ASP A 15 11.57 -12.19 3.47
CA ASP A 15 10.42 -12.98 3.05
C ASP A 15 9.24 -12.01 2.98
N ILE A 16 8.97 -11.49 1.79
CA ILE A 16 7.99 -10.41 1.65
C ILE A 16 6.56 -10.87 1.95
N GLU A 17 6.24 -12.11 1.62
CA GLU A 17 4.93 -12.67 1.96
C GLU A 17 4.73 -12.69 3.48
N LYS A 18 5.72 -13.23 4.20
CA LYS A 18 5.65 -13.31 5.65
C LYS A 18 5.59 -11.92 6.29
N ALA A 19 6.42 -10.99 5.83
CA ALA A 19 6.43 -9.62 6.34
C ALA A 19 5.07 -8.95 6.15
N THR A 20 4.44 -9.20 5.01
CA THR A 20 3.12 -8.63 4.70
C THR A 20 2.03 -9.27 5.55
N LEU A 21 2.03 -10.60 5.65
CA LEU A 21 0.98 -11.32 6.41
C LEU A 21 1.08 -11.06 7.91
N ASP A 22 2.29 -10.87 8.44
CA ASP A 22 2.51 -10.62 9.86
C ASP A 22 2.24 -9.17 10.26
N ASN A 23 2.14 -8.26 9.31
CA ASN A 23 1.97 -6.84 9.59
C ASN A 23 0.56 -6.54 10.10
N GLU A 24 0.46 -5.83 11.21
CA GLU A 24 -0.83 -5.45 11.80
C GLU A 24 -1.09 -3.95 11.77
N THR A 25 -0.14 -3.15 11.30
CA THR A 25 -0.31 -1.70 11.18
C THR A 25 -1.04 -1.35 9.90
N PHE A 26 -1.71 -0.21 9.90
CA PHE A 26 -2.29 0.29 8.64
C PHE A 26 -1.20 0.41 7.56
N ARG A 27 -0.05 1.00 7.91
CA ARG A 27 1.10 1.09 7.00
C ARG A 27 2.40 1.11 7.78
N THR A 28 3.38 0.33 7.33
CA THR A 28 4.74 0.39 7.85
C THR A 28 5.71 0.38 6.66
N ALA A 29 6.58 1.39 6.59
CA ALA A 29 7.66 1.39 5.61
C ALA A 29 8.74 0.42 6.08
N ILE A 30 9.07 -0.57 5.25
CA ILE A 30 10.08 -1.56 5.59
C ILE A 30 11.40 -1.33 4.88
N TRP A 31 11.38 -0.57 3.77
CA TRP A 31 12.61 -0.21 3.06
C TRP A 31 12.40 1.06 2.26
N THR A 32 13.26 2.06 2.48
CA THR A 32 13.21 3.33 1.75
C THR A 32 14.58 3.61 1.16
N GLY A 33 14.65 3.63 -0.15
CA GLY A 33 15.88 3.94 -0.88
C GLY A 33 15.73 5.23 -1.68
N GLU A 34 16.67 5.45 -2.59
CA GLU A 34 16.64 6.64 -3.45
C GLU A 34 15.64 6.52 -4.58
N GLN A 35 15.39 5.30 -5.08
CA GLN A 35 14.60 5.09 -6.29
C GLN A 35 13.24 4.49 -6.01
N PHE A 36 13.07 3.79 -4.89
CA PHE A 36 11.76 3.24 -4.53
C PHE A 36 11.65 3.02 -3.03
N GLN A 37 10.43 2.74 -2.61
CA GLN A 37 10.11 2.48 -1.20
C GLN A 37 9.14 1.32 -1.13
N VAL A 38 9.33 0.45 -0.14
CA VAL A 38 8.44 -0.69 0.10
C VAL A 38 7.70 -0.48 1.41
N THR A 39 6.38 -0.62 1.37
CA THR A 39 5.54 -0.56 2.56
C THR A 39 4.66 -1.79 2.64
N VAL A 40 4.27 -2.15 3.85
CA VAL A 40 3.27 -3.21 4.09
C VAL A 40 2.05 -2.59 4.76
N MET A 41 0.86 -3.10 4.44
CA MET A 41 -0.40 -2.55 4.96
C MET A 41 -1.34 -3.66 5.41
N ASN A 42 -2.12 -3.34 6.42
CA ASN A 42 -3.24 -4.15 6.90
C ASN A 42 -4.50 -3.28 6.88
N ILE A 43 -5.46 -3.63 6.03
CA ILE A 43 -6.70 -2.87 5.88
C ILE A 43 -7.84 -3.69 6.51
N PRO A 44 -8.49 -3.19 7.55
CA PRO A 44 -9.55 -3.96 8.22
C PRO A 44 -10.76 -4.18 7.32
N VAL A 45 -11.59 -5.14 7.71
CA VAL A 45 -12.86 -5.39 7.02
C VAL A 45 -13.65 -4.09 6.95
N GLY A 46 -14.17 -3.77 5.77
CA GLY A 46 -14.92 -2.54 5.53
C GLY A 46 -14.07 -1.29 5.34
N GLY A 47 -12.75 -1.42 5.51
CA GLY A 47 -11.83 -0.30 5.31
C GLY A 47 -11.34 -0.18 3.88
N ASP A 48 -10.52 0.83 3.65
CA ASP A 48 -9.93 1.07 2.34
C ASP A 48 -8.56 1.76 2.51
N VAL A 49 -7.84 1.85 1.40
CA VAL A 49 -6.59 2.61 1.35
C VAL A 49 -6.87 4.12 1.41
N GLY A 50 -8.02 4.55 0.88
CA GLY A 50 -8.41 5.94 0.74
C GLY A 50 -8.23 6.40 -0.70
N LEU A 51 -9.22 7.14 -1.22
CA LEU A 51 -9.14 7.68 -2.58
C LEU A 51 -8.02 8.72 -2.63
N GLU A 52 -7.03 8.51 -3.48
CA GLU A 52 -5.86 9.37 -3.55
C GLU A 52 -5.23 9.37 -4.94
N VAL A 53 -4.33 10.30 -5.15
CA VAL A 53 -3.52 10.37 -6.36
C VAL A 53 -2.07 10.66 -5.97
N HIS A 54 -1.14 9.98 -6.61
CA HIS A 54 0.29 10.26 -6.47
C HIS A 54 0.76 10.92 -7.75
N THR A 55 1.14 12.19 -7.67
CA THR A 55 1.48 12.97 -8.87
C THR A 55 2.92 12.78 -9.31
N LYS A 56 3.74 12.12 -8.51
CA LYS A 56 5.18 11.95 -8.77
C LYS A 56 5.63 10.49 -8.79
N GLU A 57 4.79 9.58 -8.29
CA GLU A 57 5.19 8.18 -8.12
C GLU A 57 4.30 7.25 -8.95
N ASP A 58 4.93 6.26 -9.58
CA ASP A 58 4.21 5.06 -9.96
C ASP A 58 4.11 4.18 -8.72
N GLN A 59 3.09 3.35 -8.65
CA GLN A 59 2.88 2.47 -7.51
C GLN A 59 2.50 1.07 -7.96
N PHE A 60 3.14 0.10 -7.33
CA PHE A 60 2.83 -1.31 -7.52
C PHE A 60 2.32 -1.82 -6.17
N LEU A 61 1.20 -2.52 -6.18
CA LEU A 61 0.65 -3.15 -4.98
C LEU A 61 0.39 -4.61 -5.27
N ARG A 62 0.58 -5.46 -4.28
CA ARG A 62 0.20 -6.87 -4.40
C ARG A 62 -0.54 -7.31 -3.14
N LEU A 63 -1.69 -7.96 -3.33
CA LEU A 63 -2.43 -8.57 -2.23
C LEU A 63 -1.82 -9.90 -1.86
N GLU A 64 -1.56 -10.10 -0.56
CA GLU A 64 -1.15 -11.40 -0.04
C GLU A 64 -2.33 -12.12 0.61
N SER A 65 -3.33 -11.38 1.08
CA SER A 65 -4.57 -11.99 1.58
C SER A 65 -5.73 -11.04 1.41
N GLY A 66 -6.93 -11.59 1.34
CA GLY A 66 -8.16 -10.82 1.27
C GLY A 66 -8.71 -10.66 -0.14
N ARG A 67 -9.76 -9.87 -0.25
CA ARG A 67 -10.41 -9.51 -1.51
C ARG A 67 -10.65 -8.02 -1.55
N ALA A 68 -10.48 -7.43 -2.71
CA ALA A 68 -10.61 -5.99 -2.85
C ALA A 68 -11.36 -5.62 -4.12
N ARG A 69 -12.00 -4.45 -4.08
CA ARG A 69 -12.43 -3.74 -5.28
C ARG A 69 -11.45 -2.60 -5.52
N VAL A 70 -10.88 -2.58 -6.71
CA VAL A 70 -9.96 -1.52 -7.13
C VAL A 70 -10.74 -0.55 -8.01
N GLU A 71 -10.58 0.75 -7.72
CA GLU A 71 -11.19 1.82 -8.50
C GLU A 71 -10.10 2.77 -8.95
N MET A 72 -10.09 3.11 -10.24
CA MET A 72 -9.10 4.04 -10.81
C MET A 72 -9.74 4.95 -11.83
N GLY A 73 -9.16 6.12 -12.03
CA GLY A 73 -9.63 7.05 -13.03
C GLY A 73 -8.77 8.30 -13.16
N PRO A 74 -9.07 9.13 -14.17
CA PRO A 74 -8.26 10.31 -14.47
C PRO A 74 -8.48 11.48 -13.52
N SER A 75 -9.60 11.50 -12.78
CA SER A 75 -9.87 12.56 -11.81
C SER A 75 -10.64 12.00 -10.64
N GLU A 76 -10.71 12.79 -9.56
CA GLU A 76 -11.40 12.37 -8.35
C GLU A 76 -12.87 11.99 -8.62
N ASP A 77 -13.50 12.65 -9.57
CA ASP A 77 -14.90 12.42 -9.91
C ASP A 77 -15.10 11.36 -10.99
N GLU A 78 -14.02 10.79 -11.52
CA GLU A 78 -14.07 9.89 -12.66
C GLU A 78 -13.27 8.62 -12.41
N VAL A 79 -13.54 7.95 -11.28
CA VAL A 79 -12.90 6.66 -10.96
C VAL A 79 -13.76 5.53 -11.49
N THR A 80 -13.82 5.44 -12.81
CA THR A 80 -14.74 4.56 -13.53
C THR A 80 -14.18 3.18 -13.88
N PHE A 81 -12.87 3.00 -13.82
CA PHE A 81 -12.26 1.68 -13.96
C PHE A 81 -12.44 0.94 -12.64
N THR A 82 -13.05 -0.23 -12.68
CA THR A 82 -13.21 -1.05 -11.47
C THR A 82 -12.87 -2.50 -11.78
N GLU A 83 -12.25 -3.16 -10.81
CA GLU A 83 -11.86 -4.56 -10.92
C GLU A 83 -11.87 -5.17 -9.53
N GLU A 84 -12.35 -6.41 -9.40
CA GLU A 84 -12.24 -7.15 -8.16
C GLU A 84 -11.00 -8.03 -8.24
N VAL A 85 -10.23 -8.05 -7.15
CA VAL A 85 -8.97 -8.76 -7.05
C VAL A 85 -8.90 -9.54 -5.74
N SER A 86 -8.02 -10.50 -5.68
CA SER A 86 -7.83 -11.33 -4.49
C SER A 86 -6.33 -11.60 -4.30
N ALA A 87 -6.00 -12.49 -3.36
CA ALA A 87 -4.61 -12.84 -3.08
C ALA A 87 -3.85 -13.18 -4.37
N ASP A 88 -2.61 -12.78 -4.43
CA ASP A 88 -1.67 -12.98 -5.53
C ASP A 88 -1.90 -12.08 -6.75
N TRP A 89 -2.88 -11.19 -6.70
CA TRP A 89 -3.09 -10.21 -7.76
C TRP A 89 -2.27 -8.95 -7.51
N ALA A 90 -1.75 -8.38 -8.58
CA ALA A 90 -1.06 -7.10 -8.54
C ALA A 90 -1.96 -5.98 -9.04
N VAL A 91 -1.81 -4.80 -8.45
CA VAL A 91 -2.47 -3.58 -8.87
C VAL A 91 -1.37 -2.59 -9.24
N ILE A 92 -1.42 -2.07 -10.45
CA ILE A 92 -0.39 -1.17 -10.95
C ILE A 92 -1.03 0.18 -11.23
N VAL A 93 -0.54 1.21 -10.56
CA VAL A 93 -1.13 2.55 -10.59
C VAL A 93 -0.11 3.52 -11.15
N PRO A 94 -0.29 3.99 -12.41
CA PRO A 94 0.60 5.02 -12.95
C PRO A 94 0.44 6.33 -12.20
N LYS A 95 1.51 7.11 -12.14
CA LYS A 95 1.45 8.44 -11.53
C LYS A 95 0.32 9.25 -12.16
N GLY A 96 -0.33 10.08 -11.37
CA GLY A 96 -1.42 10.93 -11.84
C GLY A 96 -2.75 10.23 -11.96
N THR A 97 -2.84 8.95 -11.58
CA THR A 97 -4.09 8.18 -11.62
C THR A 97 -4.73 8.19 -10.24
N TRP A 98 -5.96 8.67 -10.17
CA TRP A 98 -6.76 8.57 -8.95
C TRP A 98 -7.11 7.11 -8.70
N HIS A 99 -7.01 6.66 -7.47
CA HIS A 99 -7.23 5.26 -7.16
C HIS A 99 -7.67 5.06 -5.72
N ASN A 100 -8.38 3.95 -5.50
CA ASN A 100 -8.70 3.45 -4.16
C ASN A 100 -8.74 1.93 -4.23
N ILE A 101 -8.41 1.30 -3.11
CA ILE A 101 -8.49 -0.16 -2.94
C ILE A 101 -9.32 -0.40 -1.69
N ILE A 102 -10.45 -1.05 -1.86
CA ILE A 102 -11.48 -1.19 -0.82
C ILE A 102 -11.58 -2.65 -0.44
N ASN A 103 -11.47 -2.93 0.86
CA ASN A 103 -11.63 -4.30 1.36
C ASN A 103 -13.10 -4.71 1.26
N ILE A 104 -13.41 -5.65 0.38
CA ILE A 104 -14.76 -6.19 0.19
C ILE A 104 -14.91 -7.60 0.73
N GLY A 105 -13.87 -8.13 1.37
CA GLY A 105 -13.88 -9.46 1.94
C GLY A 105 -14.32 -9.49 3.40
N ASP A 106 -14.20 -10.65 4.00
CA ASP A 106 -14.61 -10.89 5.37
C ASP A 106 -13.41 -11.08 6.32
N GLU A 107 -12.22 -10.74 5.85
CA GLU A 107 -10.98 -10.79 6.64
C GLU A 107 -10.12 -9.57 6.33
N PRO A 108 -9.13 -9.26 7.18
CA PRO A 108 -8.23 -8.15 6.87
C PRO A 108 -7.55 -8.35 5.52
N MET A 109 -7.43 -7.28 4.77
CA MET A 109 -6.72 -7.27 3.50
C MET A 109 -5.28 -6.89 3.78
N LYS A 110 -4.34 -7.76 3.38
CA LYS A 110 -2.92 -7.54 3.61
C LYS A 110 -2.20 -7.44 2.29
N LEU A 111 -1.45 -6.37 2.14
CA LEU A 111 -0.77 -6.07 0.88
C LEU A 111 0.56 -5.39 1.13
N TYR A 112 1.43 -5.43 0.12
CA TYR A 112 2.60 -4.58 0.11
C TYR A 112 2.56 -3.66 -1.10
N SER A 113 3.23 -2.53 -0.97
CA SER A 113 3.32 -1.53 -2.04
C SER A 113 4.75 -1.17 -2.31
N ILE A 114 5.02 -0.84 -3.57
CA ILE A 114 6.29 -0.26 -4.00
C ILE A 114 5.97 1.08 -4.64
N TYR A 115 6.52 2.17 -4.08
CA TYR A 115 6.42 3.51 -4.64
C TYR A 115 7.73 3.84 -5.33
N ALA A 116 7.68 4.33 -6.54
CA ALA A 116 8.88 4.72 -7.30
C ALA A 116 8.66 6.10 -7.93
N PRO A 117 9.33 7.13 -7.40
CA PRO A 117 10.24 7.20 -6.26
C PRO A 117 9.53 7.06 -4.89
N PRO A 118 10.27 7.10 -3.80
CA PRO A 118 9.65 7.03 -2.46
C PRO A 118 8.62 8.12 -2.22
N HIS A 119 7.54 7.77 -1.54
CA HIS A 119 6.44 8.70 -1.25
C HIS A 119 6.38 9.10 0.21
N HIS A 120 6.54 8.14 1.13
CA HIS A 120 6.48 8.40 2.56
C HIS A 120 7.87 8.64 3.12
N ALA A 121 7.95 9.33 4.26
CA ALA A 121 9.22 9.52 4.95
C ALA A 121 9.81 8.17 5.38
N HIS A 122 11.15 8.11 5.45
CA HIS A 122 11.84 6.95 5.99
C HIS A 122 11.33 6.66 7.39
N GLY A 123 11.04 5.38 7.66
CA GLY A 123 10.59 4.96 8.99
C GLY A 123 9.12 5.19 9.28
N THR A 124 8.33 5.57 8.28
CA THR A 124 6.89 5.83 8.48
C THR A 124 6.19 4.60 9.05
N VAL A 125 5.41 4.81 10.12
CA VAL A 125 4.49 3.83 10.67
C VAL A 125 3.16 4.52 10.95
N HIS A 126 2.10 4.06 10.30
CA HIS A 126 0.74 4.49 10.57
C HIS A 126 0.04 3.33 11.27
N GLN A 127 -0.36 3.51 12.54
CA GLN A 127 -1.05 2.46 13.27
C GLN A 127 -2.46 2.25 12.71
N THR A 128 -3.12 3.34 12.34
CA THR A 128 -4.46 3.33 11.76
C THR A 128 -4.51 4.28 10.57
N GLN A 129 -5.57 4.18 9.77
CA GLN A 129 -5.77 5.06 8.63
C GLN A 129 -5.80 6.54 9.04
N ALA A 130 -6.27 6.84 10.24
CA ALA A 130 -6.33 8.22 10.73
C ALA A 130 -4.94 8.86 10.85
N ASP A 131 -3.88 8.07 10.95
CA ASP A 131 -2.51 8.58 11.03
C ASP A 131 -1.98 9.01 9.66
N ASP A 132 -2.64 8.62 8.59
CA ASP A 132 -2.26 8.98 7.21
C ASP A 132 -2.83 10.36 6.91
N VAL A 133 -1.96 11.36 6.90
CA VAL A 133 -2.35 12.77 6.72
C VAL A 133 -1.86 13.37 5.40
N ASP A 134 -1.48 12.54 4.48
CA ASP A 134 -1.02 12.97 3.14
C ASP A 134 -2.14 13.58 2.31
#